data_32e3c92bcc8414166b7ca84a994a0455
#
_entry.id   32e3c92bcc8414166b7ca84a994a0455
#
_cell.length_a   1.000
_cell.length_b   1.000
_cell.length_c   1.000
_cell.angle_alpha   90.00
_cell.angle_beta   90.00
_cell.angle_gamma   90.00
#
_symmetry.space_group_name_H-M   'P 1'
#
loop_
_entity.id
_entity.type
_entity.pdbx_description
1 polymer ?
#
loop_
_entity_poly.entity_id
_entity_poly.type
_entity_poly.pdbx_seq_one_letter_code
_entity_poly.pdbx_strand_id
1 'polypeptide(L)'
;MPTYTFELRDGSAGTSDESGIHLPDRDHALQYAHSVARELMSGRELQTRYWRLDVYEDRATRVFEISFATVDQTLDHLAPELRTMMEGLCERRRALSEANHAAHITVRESRALVALSRGKPYLVTYAGRRTIRGSNRMSGPG
;
A
#
# COMPACT_ATOMS: atom_id res chain seq x y z
N MET A 1 7.64 15.50 -21.71
CA MET A 1 7.96 15.32 -20.28
C MET A 1 7.47 13.96 -19.84
N PRO A 2 8.30 13.15 -19.23
CA PRO A 2 7.87 11.84 -18.73
C PRO A 2 6.82 11.98 -17.62
N THR A 3 5.96 10.97 -17.50
CA THR A 3 4.96 10.89 -16.45
C THR A 3 5.44 9.94 -15.37
N TYR A 4 5.45 10.41 -14.12
CA TYR A 4 5.83 9.59 -12.97
C TYR A 4 4.61 9.27 -12.12
N THR A 5 4.46 8.00 -11.75
CA THR A 5 3.44 7.54 -10.80
C THR A 5 4.12 7.09 -9.51
N PHE A 6 3.43 7.31 -8.39
CA PHE A 6 3.95 7.06 -7.06
C PHE A 6 3.05 6.05 -6.36
N GLU A 7 3.62 4.94 -5.92
CA GLU A 7 2.92 3.89 -5.20
C GLU A 7 3.42 3.84 -3.76
N LEU A 8 2.53 4.13 -2.82
CA LEU A 8 2.84 4.04 -1.40
C LEU A 8 2.62 2.61 -0.90
N ARG A 9 3.64 2.03 -0.31
CA ARG A 9 3.61 0.75 0.37
C ARG A 9 3.70 0.93 1.88
N ASP A 10 2.55 0.89 2.52
CA ASP A 10 2.38 1.10 3.96
C ASP A 10 2.22 -0.20 4.77
N GLY A 11 2.37 -1.36 4.11
CA GLY A 11 2.12 -2.68 4.69
C GLY A 11 0.68 -3.19 4.49
N SER A 12 -0.12 -2.48 3.72
CA SER A 12 -1.44 -2.90 3.22
C SER A 12 -1.38 -3.26 1.73
N ALA A 13 -2.49 -3.13 1.01
CA ALA A 13 -2.56 -3.43 -0.43
C ALA A 13 -1.79 -2.45 -1.34
N GLY A 14 -1.22 -1.38 -0.76
CA GLY A 14 -0.61 -0.29 -1.51
C GLY A 14 -1.64 0.74 -1.98
N THR A 15 -1.20 1.99 -2.09
CA THR A 15 -2.00 3.08 -2.65
C THR A 15 -1.21 3.70 -3.79
N SER A 16 -1.78 3.65 -4.99
CA SER A 16 -1.18 4.21 -6.20
C SER A 16 -1.92 5.47 -6.62
N ASP A 17 -1.16 6.48 -7.03
CA ASP A 17 -1.71 7.64 -7.73
C ASP A 17 -1.98 7.27 -9.19
N GLU A 18 -3.25 7.14 -9.55
CA GLU A 18 -3.66 6.77 -10.91
C GLU A 18 -3.40 7.87 -11.95
N SER A 19 -3.32 9.14 -11.54
CA SER A 19 -3.17 10.27 -12.46
C SER A 19 -1.74 10.46 -12.93
N GLY A 20 -0.77 10.21 -12.07
CA GLY A 20 0.64 10.51 -12.32
C GLY A 20 0.96 12.01 -12.39
N ILE A 21 2.23 12.34 -12.32
CA ILE A 21 2.73 13.71 -12.34
C ILE A 21 3.75 13.87 -13.48
N HIS A 22 3.62 14.95 -14.24
CA HIS A 22 4.61 15.32 -15.25
C HIS A 22 5.78 16.04 -14.61
N LEU A 23 6.97 15.46 -14.67
CA LEU A 23 8.20 16.05 -14.15
C LEU A 23 9.27 16.09 -15.24
N PRO A 24 10.20 17.06 -15.19
CA PRO A 24 11.18 17.25 -16.26
C PRO A 24 12.08 16.03 -16.48
N ASP A 25 12.53 15.40 -15.41
CA ASP A 25 13.47 14.29 -15.41
C ASP A 25 13.37 13.46 -14.11
N ARG A 26 14.20 12.42 -14.05
CA ARG A 26 14.27 11.51 -12.91
C ARG A 26 14.75 12.16 -11.62
N ASP A 27 15.65 13.14 -11.71
CA ASP A 27 16.17 13.83 -10.52
C ASP A 27 15.06 14.65 -9.84
N HIS A 28 14.23 15.33 -10.63
CA HIS A 28 13.05 16.01 -10.11
C HIS A 28 12.04 15.03 -9.51
N ALA A 29 11.85 13.85 -10.13
CA ALA A 29 10.99 12.81 -9.59
C ALA A 29 11.52 12.27 -8.25
N LEU A 30 12.82 12.09 -8.12
CA LEU A 30 13.47 11.67 -6.88
C LEU A 30 13.30 12.72 -5.78
N GLN A 31 13.57 14.00 -6.07
CA GLN A 31 13.38 15.09 -5.12
C GLN A 31 11.93 15.21 -4.66
N TYR A 32 11.00 15.11 -5.59
CA TYR A 32 9.56 15.11 -5.28
C TYR A 32 9.20 13.96 -4.35
N ALA A 33 9.64 12.74 -4.66
CA ALA A 33 9.40 11.56 -3.85
C ALA A 33 9.97 11.70 -2.42
N HIS A 34 11.17 12.26 -2.27
CA HIS A 34 11.74 12.58 -0.96
C HIS A 34 10.91 13.60 -0.19
N SER A 35 10.39 14.61 -0.87
CA SER A 35 9.52 15.62 -0.24
C SER A 35 8.21 15.01 0.24
N VAL A 36 7.57 14.18 -0.58
CA VAL A 36 6.35 13.45 -0.21
C VAL A 36 6.60 12.52 0.98
N ALA A 37 7.70 11.76 0.97
CA ALA A 37 8.05 10.89 2.07
C ALA A 37 8.21 11.66 3.39
N ARG A 38 8.92 12.79 3.38
CA ARG A 38 9.09 13.66 4.57
C ARG A 38 7.77 14.22 5.06
N GLU A 39 6.91 14.68 4.16
CA GLU A 39 5.60 15.22 4.51
C GLU A 39 4.72 14.15 5.16
N LEU A 40 4.66 12.96 4.58
CA LEU A 40 3.90 11.82 5.14
C LEU A 40 4.44 11.37 6.50
N MET A 41 5.74 11.48 6.72
CA MET A 41 6.38 11.15 8.00
C MET A 41 6.18 12.21 9.08
N SER A 42 5.97 13.46 8.72
CA SER A 42 5.97 14.59 9.65
C SER A 42 5.08 14.35 10.87
N GLY A 43 5.69 14.30 12.06
CA GLY A 43 5.02 14.02 13.32
C GLY A 43 4.54 12.57 13.53
N ARG A 44 4.89 11.66 12.62
CA ARG A 44 4.48 10.24 12.65
C ARG A 44 5.61 9.28 12.32
N GLU A 45 6.86 9.66 12.55
CA GLU A 45 8.06 8.94 12.10
C GLU A 45 8.07 7.47 12.59
N LEU A 46 7.72 7.24 13.86
CA LEU A 46 7.67 5.89 14.43
C LEU A 46 6.63 4.98 13.75
N GLN A 47 5.54 5.54 13.23
CA GLN A 47 4.45 4.80 12.60
C GLN A 47 4.71 4.56 11.12
N THR A 48 5.39 5.49 10.45
CA THR A 48 5.58 5.50 9.00
C THR A 48 6.97 5.05 8.56
N ARG A 49 7.91 4.89 9.49
CA ARG A 49 9.31 4.54 9.21
C ARG A 49 9.48 3.28 8.36
N TYR A 50 8.59 2.32 8.47
CA TYR A 50 8.64 1.08 7.69
C TYR A 50 7.96 1.17 6.32
N TRP A 51 7.40 2.31 5.96
CA TRP A 51 6.78 2.54 4.68
C TRP A 51 7.82 2.68 3.56
N ARG A 52 7.37 2.52 2.34
CA ARG A 52 8.17 2.66 1.12
C ARG A 52 7.36 3.37 0.05
N LEU A 53 8.03 4.19 -0.75
CA LEU A 53 7.47 4.82 -1.94
C LEU A 53 8.19 4.26 -3.17
N ASP A 54 7.46 3.59 -4.04
CA ASP A 54 7.93 3.14 -5.34
C ASP A 54 7.56 4.16 -6.41
N VAL A 55 8.51 4.53 -7.25
CA VAL A 55 8.33 5.51 -8.32
C VAL A 55 8.48 4.82 -9.66
N TYR A 56 7.47 4.97 -10.51
CA TYR A 56 7.43 4.38 -11.85
C TYR A 56 7.42 5.48 -12.91
N GLU A 57 8.17 5.28 -13.97
CA GLU A 57 8.15 6.09 -15.18
C GLU A 57 7.17 5.45 -16.18
N ASP A 58 6.28 6.28 -16.74
CA ASP A 58 5.25 5.86 -17.70
C ASP A 58 4.44 4.63 -17.27
N ARG A 59 4.22 4.47 -15.95
CA ARG A 59 3.47 3.38 -15.31
C ARG A 59 4.04 1.97 -15.50
N ALA A 60 5.16 1.83 -16.19
CA ALA A 60 5.70 0.52 -16.56
C ALA A 60 7.02 0.21 -15.87
N THR A 61 7.91 1.18 -15.76
CA THR A 61 9.27 0.97 -15.29
C THR A 61 9.47 1.58 -13.92
N ARG A 62 9.73 0.75 -12.90
CA ARG A 62 10.14 1.24 -11.58
C ARG A 62 11.53 1.84 -11.69
N VAL A 63 11.64 3.12 -11.41
CA VAL A 63 12.90 3.88 -11.48
C VAL A 63 13.54 4.10 -10.13
N PHE A 64 12.73 4.25 -9.08
CA PHE A 64 13.20 4.45 -7.71
C PHE A 64 12.37 3.67 -6.70
N GLU A 65 13.03 3.34 -5.60
CA GLU A 65 12.47 2.77 -4.40
C GLU A 65 13.02 3.56 -3.21
N ILE A 66 12.14 4.22 -2.47
CA ILE A 66 12.53 5.08 -1.35
C ILE A 66 11.96 4.48 -0.06
N SER A 67 12.83 3.93 0.77
CA SER A 67 12.47 3.53 2.13
C SER A 67 12.34 4.76 3.01
N PHE A 68 11.25 4.88 3.77
CA PHE A 68 11.07 6.00 4.69
C PHE A 68 12.11 6.01 5.81
N ALA A 69 12.65 4.85 6.20
CA ALA A 69 13.76 4.78 7.15
C ALA A 69 15.02 5.51 6.68
N THR A 70 15.26 5.61 5.36
CA THR A 70 16.41 6.34 4.81
C THR A 70 16.21 7.85 4.80
N VAL A 71 14.95 8.29 4.83
CA VAL A 71 14.55 9.71 4.80
C VAL A 71 14.31 10.27 6.19
N ASP A 72 14.20 9.39 7.19
CA ASP A 72 13.91 9.74 8.58
C ASP A 72 15.08 10.47 9.24
N GLN A 73 14.97 11.79 9.34
CA GLN A 73 15.98 12.65 9.96
C GLN A 73 16.15 12.38 11.46
N THR A 74 15.17 11.78 12.11
CA THR A 74 15.30 11.43 13.54
C THR A 74 16.32 10.32 13.79
N LEU A 75 16.74 9.61 12.74
CA LEU A 75 17.78 8.58 12.77
C LEU A 75 19.19 9.11 12.44
N ASP A 76 19.36 10.40 12.16
CA ASP A 76 20.64 10.98 11.74
C ASP A 76 21.73 10.89 12.82
N HIS A 77 21.32 10.78 14.10
CA HIS A 77 22.24 10.60 15.21
C HIS A 77 22.77 9.15 15.37
N LEU A 78 22.21 8.20 14.64
CA LEU A 78 22.64 6.79 14.72
C LEU A 78 23.90 6.54 13.90
N ALA A 79 24.75 5.63 14.39
CA ALA A 79 25.88 5.12 13.62
C ALA A 79 25.39 4.43 12.31
N PRO A 80 26.18 4.49 11.21
CA PRO A 80 25.78 3.93 9.92
C PRO A 80 25.33 2.47 9.97
N GLU A 81 25.99 1.66 10.80
CA GLU A 81 25.67 0.23 10.97
C GLU A 81 24.28 0.02 11.59
N LEU A 82 23.95 0.84 12.61
CA LEU A 82 22.62 0.81 13.24
C LEU A 82 21.54 1.30 12.30
N ARG A 83 21.85 2.29 11.46
CA ARG A 83 20.94 2.79 10.43
C ARG A 83 20.59 1.70 9.44
N THR A 84 21.59 0.99 8.91
CA THR A 84 21.40 -0.14 8.00
C THR A 84 20.58 -1.27 8.66
N MET A 85 20.82 -1.56 9.93
CA MET A 85 20.00 -2.52 10.66
C MET A 85 18.55 -2.07 10.80
N MET A 86 18.30 -0.80 11.08
CA MET A 86 16.95 -0.22 11.16
C MET A 86 16.22 -0.31 9.83
N GLU A 87 16.89 0.01 8.73
CA GLU A 87 16.33 -0.12 7.38
C GLU A 87 15.92 -1.57 7.10
N GLY A 88 16.79 -2.54 7.41
CA GLY A 88 16.49 -3.96 7.26
C GLY A 88 15.32 -4.43 8.13
N LEU A 89 15.17 -3.93 9.35
CA LEU A 89 14.04 -4.23 10.21
C LEU A 89 12.73 -3.63 9.67
N CYS A 90 12.78 -2.40 9.17
CA CYS A 90 11.64 -1.73 8.55
C CYS A 90 11.16 -2.48 7.30
N GLU A 91 12.09 -2.95 6.47
CA GLU A 91 11.80 -3.77 5.30
C GLU A 91 11.07 -5.07 5.68
N ARG A 92 11.61 -5.79 6.67
CA ARG A 92 10.99 -7.04 7.16
C ARG A 92 9.60 -6.80 7.76
N ARG A 93 9.45 -5.71 8.53
CA ARG A 93 8.15 -5.32 9.10
C ARG A 93 7.12 -5.06 8.01
N ARG A 94 7.49 -4.32 6.95
CA ARG A 94 6.61 -4.04 5.83
C ARG A 94 6.21 -5.34 5.12
N ALA A 95 7.18 -6.17 4.77
CA ALA A 95 6.92 -7.46 4.10
C ALA A 95 6.00 -8.36 4.93
N LEU A 96 6.18 -8.41 6.25
CA LEU A 96 5.32 -9.18 7.16
C LEU A 96 3.90 -8.59 7.21
N SER A 97 3.77 -7.27 7.24
CA SER A 97 2.47 -6.60 7.24
C SER A 97 1.71 -6.85 5.93
N GLU A 98 2.39 -6.77 4.79
CA GLU A 98 1.82 -7.08 3.47
C GLU A 98 1.37 -8.55 3.39
N ALA A 99 2.19 -9.49 3.87
CA ALA A 99 1.86 -10.91 3.91
C ALA A 99 0.64 -11.20 4.80
N ASN A 100 0.58 -10.58 5.97
CA ASN A 100 -0.58 -10.68 6.86
C ASN A 100 -1.84 -10.13 6.21
N HIS A 101 -1.75 -8.98 5.55
CA HIS A 101 -2.88 -8.38 4.85
C HIS A 101 -3.40 -9.31 3.75
N ALA A 102 -2.51 -9.86 2.92
CA ALA A 102 -2.85 -10.83 1.89
C ALA A 102 -3.51 -12.10 2.47
N ALA A 103 -2.96 -12.63 3.57
CA ALA A 103 -3.54 -13.79 4.27
C ALA A 103 -4.94 -13.50 4.79
N HIS A 104 -5.19 -12.33 5.36
CA HIS A 104 -6.52 -11.93 5.82
C HIS A 104 -7.54 -11.85 4.67
N ILE A 105 -7.14 -11.32 3.51
CA ILE A 105 -7.99 -11.31 2.31
C ILE A 105 -8.35 -12.74 1.91
N THR A 106 -7.35 -13.62 1.78
CA THR A 106 -7.55 -15.02 1.39
C THR A 106 -8.48 -15.76 2.35
N VAL A 107 -8.33 -15.55 3.66
CA VAL A 107 -9.21 -16.15 4.67
C VAL A 107 -10.65 -15.63 4.53
N ARG A 108 -10.83 -14.32 4.28
CA ARG A 108 -12.15 -13.75 4.04
C ARG A 108 -12.83 -14.35 2.81
N GLU A 109 -12.10 -14.43 1.70
CA GLU A 109 -12.60 -15.02 0.46
C GLU A 109 -12.97 -16.50 0.65
N SER A 110 -12.11 -17.27 1.30
CA SER A 110 -12.38 -18.68 1.62
C SER A 110 -13.63 -18.86 2.48
N ARG A 111 -13.81 -18.03 3.50
CA ARG A 111 -15.03 -18.04 4.34
C ARG A 111 -16.28 -17.69 3.54
N ALA A 112 -16.18 -16.74 2.62
CA ALA A 112 -17.27 -16.37 1.72
C ALA A 112 -17.66 -17.52 0.81
N LEU A 113 -16.69 -18.22 0.21
CA LEU A 113 -16.92 -19.40 -0.63
C LEU A 113 -17.57 -20.56 0.17
N VAL A 114 -17.11 -20.82 1.38
CA VAL A 114 -17.70 -21.83 2.26
C VAL A 114 -19.14 -21.46 2.64
N ALA A 115 -19.43 -20.20 2.91
CA ALA A 115 -20.80 -19.74 3.20
C ALA A 115 -21.72 -19.93 2.00
N LEU A 116 -21.25 -19.64 0.78
CA LEU A 116 -21.99 -19.89 -0.46
C LEU A 116 -22.28 -21.37 -0.66
N SER A 117 -21.29 -22.26 -0.47
CA SER A 117 -21.44 -23.70 -0.64
C SER A 117 -22.46 -24.29 0.33
N ARG A 118 -22.70 -23.65 1.48
CA ARG A 118 -23.69 -24.05 2.49
C ARG A 118 -25.06 -23.40 2.26
N GLY A 119 -25.29 -22.74 1.12
CA GLY A 119 -26.55 -22.09 0.79
C GLY A 119 -26.95 -20.92 1.71
N LYS A 120 -26.01 -20.38 2.47
CA LYS A 120 -26.27 -19.21 3.33
C LYS A 120 -25.91 -17.93 2.57
N PRO A 121 -26.81 -16.91 2.50
CA PRO A 121 -26.48 -15.63 1.94
C PRO A 121 -25.42 -14.96 2.83
N TYR A 122 -24.34 -14.49 2.24
CA TYR A 122 -23.35 -13.68 2.95
C TYR A 122 -23.36 -12.24 2.43
N LEU A 123 -23.14 -11.32 3.34
CA LEU A 123 -22.97 -9.91 3.01
C LEU A 123 -21.49 -9.64 2.73
N VAL A 124 -21.16 -9.35 1.48
CA VAL A 124 -19.84 -8.82 1.13
C VAL A 124 -19.86 -7.33 1.43
N THR A 125 -19.26 -6.93 2.52
CA THR A 125 -19.05 -5.52 2.82
C THR A 125 -17.74 -5.11 2.15
N TYR A 126 -17.82 -4.50 0.98
CA TYR A 126 -16.69 -3.77 0.42
C TYR A 126 -16.49 -2.50 1.24
N ALA A 127 -15.35 -2.35 1.86
CA ALA A 127 -14.97 -1.08 2.45
C ALA A 127 -14.87 -0.05 1.32
N GLY A 128 -15.92 0.76 1.17
CA GLY A 128 -15.99 1.88 0.25
C GLY A 128 -16.76 1.68 -1.06
N ARG A 129 -17.98 1.19 -1.07
CA ARG A 129 -19.10 1.62 -1.94
C ARG A 129 -20.19 0.56 -2.09
N ARG A 130 -21.43 0.98 -1.76
CA ARG A 130 -22.75 0.43 -2.09
C ARG A 130 -23.05 -1.03 -1.74
N THR A 131 -23.97 -1.16 -0.78
CA THR A 131 -24.74 -2.36 -0.49
C THR A 131 -25.59 -2.74 -1.71
N ILE A 132 -25.26 -3.83 -2.38
CA ILE A 132 -26.16 -4.42 -3.36
C ILE A 132 -26.97 -5.50 -2.64
N ARG A 133 -28.23 -5.19 -2.35
CA ARG A 133 -29.19 -6.12 -1.80
C ARG A 133 -29.74 -6.97 -2.94
N GLY A 134 -29.21 -8.18 -3.13
CA GLY A 134 -29.75 -9.16 -4.03
C GLY A 134 -31.04 -9.76 -3.45
N SER A 135 -32.20 -9.27 -3.84
CA SER A 135 -33.50 -9.91 -3.60
C SER A 135 -33.70 -11.03 -4.59
N ASN A 136 -33.46 -12.26 -4.23
CA ASN A 136 -33.90 -13.40 -5.03
C ASN A 136 -35.35 -13.72 -4.62
N ARG A 137 -36.31 -13.12 -5.33
CA ARG A 137 -37.74 -13.55 -5.27
C ARG A 137 -37.90 -14.71 -6.24
N MET A 138 -37.87 -15.92 -5.76
CA MET A 138 -38.46 -17.03 -6.49
C MET A 138 -39.98 -16.96 -6.31
N SER A 139 -40.67 -16.54 -7.37
CA SER A 139 -42.13 -16.76 -7.51
C SER A 139 -42.32 -18.18 -8.03
N GLY A 140 -42.84 -19.06 -7.22
CA GLY A 140 -43.36 -20.33 -7.66
C GLY A 140 -44.77 -20.11 -8.25
N PRO A 141 -45.16 -20.83 -9.37
CA PRO A 141 -46.51 -20.82 -9.83
C PRO A 141 -47.33 -21.81 -8.99
N GLY A 142 -48.51 -21.35 -8.58
CA GLY A 142 -49.57 -22.17 -8.00
C GLY A 142 -50.29 -23.02 -9.04
#